data_6c44cccd22e73609b06de5067b4fc18f
#
_entry.id   6c44cccd22e73609b06de5067b4fc18f
#
_cell.length_a   1.000
_cell.length_b   1.000
_cell.length_c   1.000
_cell.angle_alpha   90.00
_cell.angle_beta   90.00
_cell.angle_gamma   90.00
#
_symmetry.space_group_name_H-M   'P 1'
#
loop_
_entity.id
_entity.type
_entity.pdbx_description
1 polymer ?
#
loop_
_entity_poly.entity_id
_entity_poly.type
_entity_poly.pdbx_seq_one_letter_code
_entity_poly.pdbx_strand_id
1 'polypeptide(L)'
;MNLYLSENLRILRQQHGYTLEQLGEIIDVSRQTIAKWEMAETLPDVVHCVRLSALFQVTLDQFVTMPIQQLNQGESANDDSGRVLGIIGVGEDGQIRLPDSVLQLFEIRTGEKVLLLADKQQGIALVKCSQFE
;
A
#
# COMPACT_ATOMS: atom_id res chain seq x y z
N MET A 1 -10.26 11.53 20.84
CA MET A 1 -9.54 10.97 19.68
C MET A 1 -10.49 10.13 18.86
N ASN A 2 -10.61 10.42 17.58
CA ASN A 2 -11.42 9.60 16.68
C ASN A 2 -10.55 8.49 16.11
N LEU A 3 -11.06 7.27 16.19
CA LEU A 3 -10.38 6.12 15.61
C LEU A 3 -11.05 5.75 14.29
N TYR A 4 -10.25 5.63 13.26
CA TYR A 4 -10.72 5.29 11.92
C TYR A 4 -10.34 3.88 11.50
N LEU A 5 -9.82 3.09 12.42
CA LEU A 5 -9.26 1.77 12.14
C LEU A 5 -10.24 0.86 11.41
N SER A 6 -11.46 0.74 11.92
CA SER A 6 -12.44 -0.18 11.34
C SER A 6 -12.85 0.21 9.92
N GLU A 7 -13.07 1.51 9.73
CA GLU A 7 -13.41 2.04 8.40
C GLU A 7 -12.24 1.89 7.44
N ASN A 8 -11.03 2.22 7.90
CA ASN A 8 -9.84 2.11 7.09
C ASN A 8 -9.57 0.66 6.68
N LEU A 9 -9.76 -0.28 7.60
CA LEU A 9 -9.58 -1.69 7.30
C LEU A 9 -10.49 -2.13 6.15
N ARG A 10 -11.75 -1.76 6.21
CA ARG A 10 -12.70 -2.10 5.16
C ARG A 10 -12.30 -1.48 3.82
N ILE A 11 -11.94 -0.18 3.85
CA ILE A 11 -11.57 0.55 2.63
C ILE A 11 -10.31 -0.06 2.01
N LEU A 12 -9.28 -0.29 2.81
CA LEU A 12 -8.02 -0.84 2.32
C LEU A 12 -8.19 -2.26 1.79
N ARG A 13 -8.99 -3.08 2.48
CA ARG A 13 -9.28 -4.43 2.01
C ARG A 13 -9.94 -4.39 0.63
N GLN A 14 -10.94 -3.52 0.47
CA GLN A 14 -11.65 -3.39 -0.80
C GLN A 14 -10.77 -2.83 -1.90
N GLN A 15 -9.94 -1.84 -1.58
CA GLN A 15 -9.00 -1.27 -2.55
C GLN A 15 -8.00 -2.30 -3.05
N HIS A 16 -7.60 -3.24 -2.20
CA HIS A 16 -6.67 -4.29 -2.56
C HIS A 16 -7.35 -5.53 -3.16
N GLY A 17 -8.69 -5.50 -3.26
CA GLY A 17 -9.44 -6.59 -3.87
C GLY A 17 -9.53 -7.86 -3.04
N TYR A 18 -9.30 -7.79 -1.73
CA TYR A 18 -9.38 -8.95 -0.87
C TYR A 18 -10.81 -9.17 -0.39
N THR A 19 -11.25 -10.43 -0.39
CA THR A 19 -12.45 -10.82 0.36
C THR A 19 -12.10 -10.90 1.85
N LEU A 20 -13.13 -10.96 2.70
CA LEU A 20 -12.92 -11.17 4.13
C LEU A 20 -12.12 -12.46 4.38
N GLU A 21 -12.45 -13.50 3.63
CA GLU A 21 -11.78 -14.79 3.75
C GLU A 21 -10.31 -14.71 3.35
N GLN A 22 -10.02 -14.04 2.23
CA GLN A 22 -8.65 -13.89 1.76
C GLN A 22 -7.79 -13.11 2.73
N LEU A 23 -8.32 -12.00 3.26
CA LEU A 23 -7.59 -11.22 4.26
C LEU A 23 -7.37 -12.03 5.53
N GLY A 24 -8.37 -12.79 5.96
CA GLY A 24 -8.24 -13.66 7.12
C GLY A 24 -7.12 -14.68 6.96
N GLU A 25 -6.99 -15.26 5.77
CA GLU A 25 -5.91 -16.21 5.49
C GLU A 25 -4.54 -15.53 5.55
N ILE A 26 -4.42 -14.33 5.01
CA ILE A 26 -3.14 -13.60 5.00
C ILE A 26 -2.70 -13.23 6.41
N ILE A 27 -3.65 -12.80 7.24
CA ILE A 27 -3.36 -12.32 8.61
C ILE A 27 -3.45 -13.46 9.63
N ASP A 28 -3.94 -14.62 9.22
CA ASP A 28 -4.11 -15.81 10.07
C ASP A 28 -5.16 -15.61 11.15
N VAL A 29 -6.30 -15.08 10.75
CA VAL A 29 -7.49 -14.99 11.62
C VAL A 29 -8.71 -15.43 10.83
N SER A 30 -9.82 -15.69 11.51
CA SER A 30 -11.04 -16.11 10.84
C SER A 30 -11.69 -14.93 10.11
N ARG A 31 -12.47 -15.25 9.10
CA ARG A 31 -13.24 -14.25 8.35
C ARG A 31 -14.21 -13.51 9.28
N GLN A 32 -14.77 -14.21 10.28
CA GLN A 32 -15.66 -13.58 11.24
C GLN A 32 -14.92 -12.53 12.09
N THR A 33 -13.67 -12.79 12.42
CA THR A 33 -12.84 -11.83 13.14
C THR A 33 -12.63 -10.56 12.33
N ILE A 34 -12.29 -10.70 11.06
CA ILE A 34 -12.15 -9.53 10.18
C ILE A 34 -13.47 -8.76 10.11
N ALA A 35 -14.59 -9.45 9.93
CA ALA A 35 -15.89 -8.80 9.85
C ALA A 35 -16.20 -8.00 11.13
N LYS A 36 -15.91 -8.56 12.29
CA LYS A 36 -16.12 -7.85 13.56
C LYS A 36 -15.24 -6.62 13.68
N TRP A 37 -13.99 -6.70 13.22
CA TRP A 37 -13.10 -5.56 13.21
C TRP A 37 -13.64 -4.45 12.30
N GLU A 38 -14.15 -4.79 11.14
CA GLU A 38 -14.70 -3.80 10.20
C GLU A 38 -15.97 -3.16 10.71
N MET A 39 -16.73 -3.88 11.53
CA MET A 39 -17.97 -3.35 12.14
C MET A 39 -17.72 -2.66 13.46
N ALA A 40 -16.48 -2.60 13.91
CA ALA A 40 -16.08 -2.02 15.19
C ALA A 40 -16.70 -2.74 16.40
N GLU A 41 -17.15 -3.98 16.23
CA GLU A 41 -17.61 -4.81 17.35
C GLU A 41 -16.45 -5.21 18.25
N THR A 42 -15.32 -5.52 17.64
CA THR A 42 -14.06 -5.76 18.33
C THR A 42 -12.96 -5.03 17.57
N LEU A 43 -11.81 -4.86 18.21
CA LEU A 43 -10.66 -4.20 17.60
C LEU A 43 -9.49 -5.18 17.54
N PRO A 44 -8.66 -5.11 16.49
CA PRO A 44 -7.46 -5.92 16.44
C PRO A 44 -6.48 -5.48 17.54
N ASP A 45 -5.70 -6.43 18.03
CA ASP A 45 -4.62 -6.11 18.96
C ASP A 45 -3.47 -5.39 18.21
N VAL A 46 -2.48 -4.96 18.99
CA VAL A 46 -1.36 -4.19 18.43
C VAL A 46 -0.62 -4.99 17.36
N VAL A 47 -0.41 -6.28 17.58
CA VAL A 47 0.31 -7.12 16.62
C VAL A 47 -0.43 -7.18 15.29
N HIS A 48 -1.74 -7.39 15.35
CA HIS A 48 -2.54 -7.42 14.12
C HIS A 48 -2.60 -6.06 13.44
N CYS A 49 -2.66 -4.97 14.21
CA CYS A 49 -2.60 -3.62 13.65
C CYS A 49 -1.30 -3.38 12.90
N VAL A 50 -0.18 -3.81 13.46
CA VAL A 50 1.12 -3.67 12.81
C VAL A 50 1.17 -4.49 11.52
N ARG A 51 0.67 -5.72 11.55
CA ARG A 51 0.63 -6.57 10.35
C ARG A 51 -0.24 -5.99 9.26
N LEU A 52 -1.42 -5.48 9.63
CA LEU A 52 -2.33 -4.86 8.66
C LEU A 52 -1.73 -3.61 8.05
N SER A 53 -1.13 -2.75 8.88
CA SER A 53 -0.51 -1.52 8.37
C SER A 53 0.65 -1.85 7.42
N ALA A 54 1.43 -2.86 7.73
CA ALA A 54 2.52 -3.31 6.86
C ALA A 54 1.98 -3.89 5.56
N LEU A 55 0.92 -4.71 5.63
CA LEU A 55 0.31 -5.30 4.45
C LEU A 55 -0.22 -4.22 3.50
N PHE A 56 -0.88 -3.21 4.05
CA PHE A 56 -1.50 -2.15 3.24
C PHE A 56 -0.56 -0.97 2.99
N GLN A 57 0.68 -1.04 3.47
CA GLN A 57 1.70 -0.03 3.23
C GLN A 57 1.30 1.37 3.72
N VAL A 58 0.68 1.40 4.87
CA VAL A 58 0.38 2.63 5.60
C VAL A 58 1.10 2.57 6.94
N THR A 59 1.32 3.74 7.56
CA THR A 59 1.87 3.75 8.90
C THR A 59 0.79 3.31 9.89
N LEU A 60 1.22 2.81 11.05
CA LEU A 60 0.28 2.43 12.10
C LEU A 60 -0.58 3.63 12.50
N ASP A 61 0.02 4.80 12.64
CA ASP A 61 -0.68 6.02 13.00
C ASP A 61 -1.73 6.39 11.95
N GLN A 62 -1.37 6.34 10.67
CA GLN A 62 -2.31 6.59 9.58
C GLN A 62 -3.47 5.60 9.61
N PHE A 63 -3.16 4.33 9.83
CA PHE A 63 -4.18 3.28 9.82
C PHE A 63 -5.20 3.47 10.93
N VAL A 64 -4.75 3.88 12.11
CA VAL A 64 -5.60 3.96 13.31
C VAL A 64 -6.30 5.30 13.42
N THR A 65 -5.63 6.40 13.12
CA THR A 65 -6.12 7.74 13.49
C THR A 65 -6.47 8.63 12.31
N MET A 66 -6.14 8.26 11.07
CA MET A 66 -6.36 9.12 9.92
C MET A 66 -7.32 8.46 8.92
N PRO A 67 -8.37 9.15 8.47
CA PRO A 67 -9.26 8.55 7.47
C PRO A 67 -8.54 8.35 6.14
N ILE A 68 -8.53 7.12 5.66
CA ILE A 68 -7.82 6.75 4.42
C ILE A 68 -8.36 7.51 3.21
N GLN A 69 -9.65 7.82 3.21
CA GLN A 69 -10.24 8.61 2.13
C GLN A 69 -9.59 9.99 2.01
N GLN A 70 -9.25 10.60 3.14
CA GLN A 70 -8.55 11.89 3.13
C GLN A 70 -7.11 11.75 2.65
N LEU A 71 -6.45 10.63 3.00
CA LEU A 71 -5.12 10.36 2.50
C LEU A 71 -5.11 10.23 0.97
N ASN A 72 -6.12 9.56 0.42
CA ASN A 72 -6.24 9.43 -1.03
C ASN A 72 -6.63 10.75 -1.71
N GLN A 73 -7.44 11.55 -1.04
CA GLN A 73 -7.85 12.86 -1.55
C GLN A 73 -6.78 13.92 -1.34
N GLY A 74 -5.91 13.71 -0.35
CA GLY A 74 -4.78 14.58 -0.11
C GLY A 74 -3.68 14.44 -1.14
N GLU A 75 -3.85 13.51 -2.06
CA GLU A 75 -2.97 13.39 -3.21
C GLU A 75 -3.21 14.50 -4.20
N SER A 76 -3.11 15.71 -3.72
CA SER A 76 -3.00 16.80 -4.67
C SER A 76 -1.68 16.64 -5.40
N ALA A 77 -1.60 17.26 -6.55
CA ALA A 77 -0.42 17.17 -7.40
C ALA A 77 0.86 17.67 -6.73
N ASN A 78 0.76 18.19 -5.53
CA ASN A 78 1.90 18.74 -4.79
C ASN A 78 2.40 17.84 -3.67
N ASP A 79 1.81 16.68 -3.50
CA ASP A 79 2.24 15.75 -2.46
C ASP A 79 3.36 14.88 -3.01
N ASP A 80 4.58 15.13 -2.54
CA ASP A 80 5.75 14.34 -2.92
C ASP A 80 5.86 13.03 -2.16
N SER A 81 4.95 12.76 -1.25
CA SER A 81 4.96 11.49 -0.53
C SER A 81 4.62 10.34 -1.48
N GLY A 82 5.14 9.18 -1.19
CA GLY A 82 4.90 8.01 -2.01
C GLY A 82 3.42 7.65 -2.07
N ARG A 83 2.97 7.27 -3.24
CA ARG A 83 1.60 6.79 -3.43
C ARG A 83 1.63 5.52 -4.27
N VAL A 84 0.59 4.72 -4.11
CA VAL A 84 0.47 3.49 -4.88
C VAL A 84 0.02 3.83 -6.30
N LEU A 85 0.86 3.52 -7.27
CA LEU A 85 0.57 3.75 -8.69
C LEU A 85 0.07 2.50 -9.40
N GLY A 86 0.04 1.37 -8.69
CA GLY A 86 -0.46 0.13 -9.24
C GLY A 86 0.24 -1.07 -8.65
N ILE A 87 -0.24 -2.22 -9.06
CA ILE A 87 0.39 -3.50 -8.72
C ILE A 87 0.96 -4.07 -10.00
N ILE A 88 2.22 -4.47 -9.95
CA ILE A 88 2.94 -4.96 -11.12
C ILE A 88 3.26 -6.45 -10.92
N GLY A 89 2.89 -7.27 -11.89
CA GLY A 89 3.27 -8.67 -11.88
C GLY A 89 4.70 -8.85 -12.37
N VAL A 90 5.40 -9.82 -11.78
CA VAL A 90 6.73 -10.21 -12.26
C VAL A 90 6.54 -11.31 -13.29
N GLY A 91 7.05 -11.09 -14.51
CA GLY A 91 6.95 -12.02 -15.59
C GLY A 91 8.07 -13.05 -15.58
N GLU A 92 8.19 -13.80 -16.68
CA GLU A 92 9.27 -14.76 -16.84
C GLU A 92 10.62 -14.04 -16.80
N ASP A 93 11.62 -14.73 -16.29
CA ASP A 93 12.97 -14.17 -16.13
C ASP A 93 13.05 -12.95 -15.23
N GLY A 94 12.03 -12.73 -14.38
CA GLY A 94 12.04 -11.62 -13.45
C GLY A 94 11.72 -10.27 -14.06
N GLN A 95 11.18 -10.23 -15.27
CA GLN A 95 10.87 -8.97 -15.95
C GLN A 95 9.63 -8.32 -15.37
N ILE A 96 9.64 -7.00 -15.30
CA ILE A 96 8.47 -6.20 -14.94
C ILE A 96 8.26 -5.13 -16.01
N ARG A 97 7.01 -4.72 -16.17
CA ARG A 97 6.67 -3.61 -17.04
C ARG A 97 6.17 -2.45 -16.19
N LEU A 98 6.81 -1.30 -16.33
CA LEU A 98 6.36 -0.10 -15.64
C LEU A 98 5.08 0.42 -16.28
N PRO A 99 4.07 0.80 -15.47
CA PRO A 99 2.85 1.38 -16.02
C PRO A 99 3.13 2.68 -16.76
N ASP A 100 2.29 2.98 -17.75
CA ASP A 100 2.41 4.22 -18.52
C ASP A 100 2.31 5.44 -17.60
N SER A 101 1.51 5.37 -16.54
CA SER A 101 1.40 6.45 -15.57
C SER A 101 2.73 6.78 -14.91
N VAL A 102 3.54 5.76 -14.60
CA VAL A 102 4.86 5.94 -14.02
C VAL A 102 5.81 6.55 -15.04
N LEU A 103 5.78 6.04 -16.26
CA LEU A 103 6.64 6.54 -17.33
C LEU A 103 6.39 8.02 -17.61
N GLN A 104 5.13 8.43 -17.60
CA GLN A 104 4.75 9.83 -17.83
C GLN A 104 5.10 10.72 -16.65
N LEU A 105 4.81 10.24 -15.43
CA LEU A 105 5.04 11.03 -14.22
C LEU A 105 6.51 11.39 -14.04
N PHE A 106 7.40 10.45 -14.31
CA PHE A 106 8.83 10.63 -14.13
C PHE A 106 9.57 10.91 -15.45
N GLU A 107 8.82 11.06 -16.54
CA GLU A 107 9.39 11.35 -17.85
C GLU A 107 10.46 10.34 -18.27
N ILE A 108 10.16 9.06 -18.04
CA ILE A 108 11.07 7.97 -18.41
C ILE A 108 10.80 7.59 -19.87
N ARG A 109 11.83 7.65 -20.69
CA ARG A 109 11.73 7.36 -22.11
C ARG A 109 12.46 6.07 -22.45
N THR A 110 12.12 5.51 -23.61
CA THR A 110 12.80 4.32 -24.11
C THR A 110 14.31 4.55 -24.20
N GLY A 111 15.06 3.61 -23.67
CA GLY A 111 16.51 3.69 -23.65
C GLY A 111 17.11 4.36 -22.43
N GLU A 112 16.30 5.02 -21.61
CA GLU A 112 16.80 5.59 -20.37
C GLU A 112 17.06 4.49 -19.36
N LYS A 113 17.96 4.77 -18.43
CA LYS A 113 18.34 3.86 -17.36
C LYS A 113 17.75 4.34 -16.03
N VAL A 114 17.37 3.39 -15.21
CA VAL A 114 16.92 3.68 -13.84
C VAL A 114 17.85 2.95 -12.88
N LEU A 115 18.06 3.56 -11.72
CA LEU A 115 18.86 2.97 -10.66
C LEU A 115 17.96 2.08 -9.81
N LEU A 116 18.38 0.84 -9.63
CA LEU A 116 17.68 -0.11 -8.78
C LEU A 116 18.34 -0.12 -7.41
N LEU A 117 17.58 0.25 -6.40
CA LEU A 117 18.00 0.19 -5.01
C LEU A 117 17.25 -0.94 -4.33
N ALA A 118 17.93 -1.73 -3.53
CA ALA A 118 17.31 -2.84 -2.84
C ALA A 118 17.81 -2.91 -1.41
N ASP A 119 16.87 -3.13 -0.50
CA ASP A 119 17.14 -3.33 0.91
C ASP A 119 16.23 -4.47 1.38
N LYS A 120 16.81 -5.45 2.05
CA LYS A 120 16.03 -6.63 2.45
C LYS A 120 14.85 -6.29 3.36
N GLN A 121 14.97 -5.22 4.12
CA GLN A 121 13.92 -4.82 5.06
C GLN A 121 12.91 -3.86 4.45
N GLN A 122 13.38 -2.97 3.57
CA GLN A 122 12.52 -1.93 3.00
C GLN A 122 12.00 -2.26 1.61
N GLY A 123 12.66 -3.17 0.91
CA GLY A 123 12.23 -3.58 -0.41
C GLY A 123 13.05 -2.99 -1.53
N ILE A 124 12.41 -2.77 -2.65
CA ILE A 124 13.06 -2.35 -3.88
C ILE A 124 12.56 -0.97 -4.28
N ALA A 125 13.45 -0.11 -4.73
CA ALA A 125 13.09 1.18 -5.29
C ALA A 125 13.78 1.40 -6.63
N LEU A 126 13.07 2.04 -7.54
CA LEU A 126 13.62 2.45 -8.83
C LEU A 126 13.71 3.97 -8.83
N VAL A 127 14.86 4.50 -9.21
CA VAL A 127 15.10 5.94 -9.21
C VAL A 127 15.64 6.34 -10.58
N LYS A 128 15.12 7.42 -11.12
CA LYS A 128 15.60 7.94 -12.40
C LYS A 128 17.05 8.41 -12.28
N CYS A 129 17.91 7.93 -13.15
CA CYS A 129 19.35 8.19 -13.06
C CYS A 129 19.70 9.69 -13.13
N SER A 130 18.89 10.46 -13.85
CA SER A 130 19.15 11.90 -14.00
C SER A 130 19.11 12.67 -12.69
N GLN A 131 18.54 12.07 -11.62
CA GLN A 131 18.50 12.72 -10.30
C GLN A 131 19.83 12.67 -9.58
N PHE A 132 20.80 11.93 -10.11
CA PHE A 132 22.11 11.74 -9.47
C PHE A 132 23.24 12.43 -10.24
N GLU A 133 22.92 13.19 -11.24
CA GLU A 133 23.90 13.95 -11.99
C GLU A 133 24.24 15.29 -11.34
#